data_d3b606b09b9798d06ce8da48b85e4da5
#
_entry.id   d3b606b09b9798d06ce8da48b85e4da5
#
_cell.length_a   1.000
_cell.length_b   1.000
_cell.length_c   1.000
_cell.angle_alpha   90.00
_cell.angle_beta   90.00
_cell.angle_gamma   90.00
#
_symmetry.space_group_name_H-M   'P 1'
#
loop_
_entity.id
_entity.type
_entity.pdbx_description
1 polymer ?
#
loop_
_entity_poly.entity_id
_entity_poly.type
_entity_poly.pdbx_seq_one_letter_code
_entity_poly.pdbx_strand_id
1 'polypeptide(L)'
;ENVQNFANDAGDEGTDFQRAYVEGKLGGLAVTAGRYNAFFANGNIYDDRADGIELAYGDKVKVMGAAGRANSENDADVAEVDGIAAHTYAGGEVVADFGAINATAGYYNFKDIGVKDSGVDNAIWFVGAGTTFGDFGLNAMYLKGDGSGYDGADKYFDGIDDDGWTAGLTFKGAEATEKGTWGLFANYYDQGGQTYIAHTTDANTFGGDGFKGYGVGANYTVAKNMVLTAVYYDTENKFDSSEKDHRIWTDLTITF
;
A
#
# COMPACT_ATOMS: atom_id res chain seq x y z
N GLU A 1 9.38 18.16 -5.94
CA GLU A 1 10.51 17.89 -5.04
C GLU A 1 11.79 17.90 -5.86
N ASN A 2 12.81 18.57 -5.36
CA ASN A 2 14.12 18.66 -6.02
C ASN A 2 15.02 17.66 -5.28
N VAL A 3 15.20 16.48 -5.85
CA VAL A 3 16.08 15.46 -5.28
C VAL A 3 17.49 15.71 -5.83
N GLN A 4 18.36 16.26 -4.98
CA GLN A 4 19.78 16.32 -5.28
C GLN A 4 20.46 15.09 -4.68
N ASN A 5 20.92 14.19 -5.52
CA ASN A 5 21.77 13.08 -5.09
C ASN A 5 23.22 13.55 -4.92
N PHE A 6 23.62 13.81 -3.69
CA PHE A 6 24.99 14.27 -3.36
C PHE A 6 26.02 13.13 -3.32
N ALA A 7 25.63 11.89 -3.53
CA ALA A 7 26.52 10.74 -3.35
C ALA A 7 27.15 10.21 -4.64
N ASN A 8 26.61 10.56 -5.81
CA ASN A 8 27.16 10.15 -7.09
C ASN A 8 27.31 11.32 -8.04
N ASP A 9 28.51 11.51 -8.38
CA ASP A 9 29.15 12.32 -9.39
C ASP A 9 28.25 12.86 -10.50
N ALA A 10 28.19 14.19 -10.49
CA ALA A 10 28.13 15.08 -11.62
C ALA A 10 27.42 14.59 -12.89
N GLY A 11 26.12 14.87 -13.00
CA GLY A 11 25.54 14.98 -14.32
C GLY A 11 24.04 14.81 -14.44
N ASP A 12 23.39 14.11 -13.54
CA ASP A 12 21.94 13.94 -13.61
C ASP A 12 21.22 14.86 -12.60
N GLU A 13 21.20 16.14 -12.91
CA GLU A 13 20.31 17.09 -12.27
C GLU A 13 18.92 16.93 -12.91
N GLY A 14 18.10 16.05 -12.36
CA GLY A 14 16.70 15.88 -12.74
C GLY A 14 15.78 16.58 -11.74
N THR A 15 14.86 17.39 -12.22
CA THR A 15 13.69 17.78 -11.43
C THR A 15 12.56 16.86 -11.82
N ASP A 16 12.11 16.00 -10.91
CA ASP A 16 10.95 15.16 -11.12
C ASP A 16 9.77 15.66 -10.28
N PHE A 17 8.56 15.57 -10.85
CA PHE A 17 7.32 15.82 -10.13
C PHE A 17 6.83 14.53 -9.49
N GLN A 18 6.99 14.40 -8.20
CA GLN A 18 6.42 13.27 -7.47
C GLN A 18 4.89 13.26 -7.50
N ARG A 19 4.27 14.44 -7.48
CA ARG A 19 2.82 14.60 -7.54
C ARG A 19 2.46 15.82 -8.39
N ALA A 20 1.53 15.62 -9.32
CA ALA A 20 0.95 16.66 -10.16
C ALA A 20 -0.47 16.26 -10.54
N TYR A 21 -1.46 16.64 -9.75
CA TYR A 21 -2.84 16.21 -9.91
C TYR A 21 -3.84 17.33 -9.61
N VAL A 22 -5.07 17.14 -10.06
CA VAL A 22 -6.22 17.96 -9.70
C VAL A 22 -7.17 17.12 -8.87
N GLU A 23 -7.76 17.76 -7.86
CA GLU A 23 -8.77 17.15 -7.00
C GLU A 23 -9.96 18.08 -6.87
N GLY A 24 -11.17 17.52 -6.91
CA GLY A 24 -12.39 18.30 -6.80
C GLY A 24 -13.66 17.47 -6.72
N LYS A 25 -14.80 18.15 -6.71
CA LYS A 25 -16.13 17.53 -6.70
C LYS A 25 -16.98 18.01 -7.85
N LEU A 26 -17.60 17.08 -8.55
CA LEU A 26 -18.59 17.32 -9.61
C LEU A 26 -19.92 16.71 -9.19
N GLY A 27 -20.87 17.53 -8.72
CA GLY A 27 -22.19 17.05 -8.33
C GLY A 27 -22.21 15.93 -7.30
N GLY A 28 -21.29 15.97 -6.31
CA GLY A 28 -21.15 14.93 -5.29
C GLY A 28 -20.17 13.80 -5.62
N LEU A 29 -19.77 13.66 -6.87
CA LEU A 29 -18.68 12.78 -7.30
C LEU A 29 -17.35 13.44 -6.97
N ALA A 30 -16.53 12.84 -6.12
CA ALA A 30 -15.14 13.23 -5.91
C ALA A 30 -14.29 12.71 -7.08
N VAL A 31 -13.38 13.55 -7.57
CA VAL A 31 -12.51 13.23 -8.71
C VAL A 31 -11.09 13.61 -8.34
N THR A 32 -10.16 12.68 -8.51
CA THR A 32 -8.71 12.94 -8.49
C THR A 32 -8.14 12.49 -9.82
N ALA A 33 -7.35 13.34 -10.49
CA ALA A 33 -6.78 13.01 -11.80
C ALA A 33 -5.39 13.61 -11.98
N GLY A 34 -4.46 12.82 -12.50
CA GLY A 34 -3.06 13.17 -12.72
C GLY A 34 -2.13 12.20 -12.03
N ARG A 35 -0.97 12.69 -11.60
CA ARG A 35 0.00 11.91 -10.80
C ARG A 35 -0.28 12.10 -9.31
N TYR A 36 -0.77 11.09 -8.64
CA TYR A 36 -1.12 11.11 -7.23
C TYR A 36 -0.65 9.83 -6.52
N ASN A 37 -0.70 9.79 -5.20
CA ASN A 37 -0.50 8.56 -4.45
C ASN A 37 -1.80 7.75 -4.43
N ALA A 38 -1.83 6.63 -5.14
CA ALA A 38 -2.96 5.72 -5.13
C ALA A 38 -2.86 4.79 -3.91
N PHE A 39 -4.00 4.57 -3.24
CA PHE A 39 -4.04 3.83 -1.98
C PHE A 39 -5.23 2.88 -1.99
N PHE A 40 -4.97 1.59 -2.29
CA PHE A 40 -6.00 0.59 -2.48
C PHE A 40 -5.98 -0.47 -1.37
N ALA A 41 -7.18 -0.91 -0.95
CA ALA A 41 -7.33 -1.90 0.11
C ALA A 41 -6.60 -1.52 1.41
N ASN A 42 -6.70 -0.25 1.84
CA ASN A 42 -5.95 0.29 2.98
C ASN A 42 -4.43 0.10 2.86
N GLY A 43 -3.88 0.18 1.65
CA GLY A 43 -2.46 0.00 1.35
C GLY A 43 -1.98 -1.45 1.33
N ASN A 44 -2.86 -2.42 1.55
CA ASN A 44 -2.47 -3.84 1.50
C ASN A 44 -2.30 -4.38 0.07
N ILE A 45 -2.79 -3.66 -0.94
CA ILE A 45 -2.59 -4.01 -2.36
C ILE A 45 -1.63 -3.03 -3.01
N TYR A 46 -1.90 -1.72 -2.85
CA TYR A 46 -1.14 -0.68 -3.52
C TYR A 46 -1.11 0.60 -2.68
N ASP A 47 0.09 1.11 -2.43
CA ASP A 47 0.36 2.40 -1.80
C ASP A 47 1.60 3.01 -2.46
N ASP A 48 1.40 3.58 -3.65
CA ASP A 48 2.47 4.23 -4.39
C ASP A 48 1.89 5.24 -5.40
N ARG A 49 2.77 5.95 -6.08
CA ARG A 49 2.41 6.90 -7.13
C ARG A 49 1.71 6.20 -8.29
N ALA A 50 0.71 6.86 -8.82
CA ALA A 50 0.01 6.44 -10.02
C ALA A 50 -0.33 7.64 -10.91
N ASP A 51 -0.29 7.43 -12.22
CA ASP A 51 -0.77 8.38 -13.22
C ASP A 51 -2.16 7.92 -13.69
N GLY A 52 -3.23 8.57 -13.22
CA GLY A 52 -4.56 8.03 -13.49
C GLY A 52 -5.71 8.93 -13.07
N ILE A 53 -6.85 8.29 -12.92
CA ILE A 53 -8.08 8.89 -12.42
C ILE A 53 -8.67 8.01 -11.32
N GLU A 54 -9.12 8.66 -10.26
CA GLU A 54 -9.92 8.07 -9.20
C GLU A 54 -11.25 8.82 -9.08
N LEU A 55 -12.32 8.07 -8.99
CA LEU A 55 -13.69 8.57 -8.83
C LEU A 55 -14.29 7.95 -7.58
N ALA A 56 -14.85 8.77 -6.70
CA ALA A 56 -15.51 8.28 -5.50
C ALA A 56 -16.87 8.97 -5.28
N TYR A 57 -17.86 8.17 -4.89
CA TYR A 57 -19.21 8.65 -4.62
C TYR A 57 -19.82 7.96 -3.42
N GLY A 58 -20.56 8.71 -2.63
CA GLY A 58 -21.26 8.24 -1.46
C GLY A 58 -20.65 8.77 -0.16
N ASP A 59 -21.27 8.44 0.96
CA ASP A 59 -20.90 8.88 2.29
C ASP A 59 -20.77 7.68 3.22
N LYS A 60 -21.84 7.21 3.84
CA LYS A 60 -21.81 5.98 4.68
C LYS A 60 -21.48 4.72 3.90
N VAL A 61 -21.91 4.66 2.67
CA VAL A 61 -21.46 3.66 1.69
C VAL A 61 -20.81 4.43 0.56
N LYS A 62 -19.49 4.32 0.46
CA LYS A 62 -18.67 4.96 -0.54
C LYS A 62 -18.25 3.92 -1.57
N VAL A 63 -18.49 4.22 -2.83
CA VAL A 63 -17.99 3.43 -3.96
C VAL A 63 -16.86 4.19 -4.61
N MET A 64 -15.76 3.54 -4.84
CA MET A 64 -14.58 4.10 -5.49
C MET A 64 -14.22 3.27 -6.71
N GLY A 65 -13.81 3.93 -7.79
CA GLY A 65 -13.26 3.31 -8.98
C GLY A 65 -12.01 4.05 -9.42
N ALA A 66 -11.00 3.34 -9.86
CA ALA A 66 -9.73 3.90 -10.27
C ALA A 66 -9.16 3.17 -11.48
N ALA A 67 -8.47 3.91 -12.36
CA ALA A 67 -7.76 3.36 -13.49
C ALA A 67 -6.60 4.26 -13.89
N GLY A 68 -5.49 3.65 -14.32
CA GLY A 68 -4.31 4.42 -14.70
C GLY A 68 -3.09 3.55 -14.96
N ARG A 69 -1.93 4.18 -14.85
CA ARG A 69 -0.63 3.53 -14.89
C ARG A 69 -0.10 3.46 -13.46
N ALA A 70 0.27 2.28 -13.03
CA ALA A 70 1.05 2.10 -11.83
C ALA A 70 2.45 2.68 -12.11
N ASN A 71 2.88 3.62 -11.30
CA ASN A 71 4.18 4.27 -11.51
C ASN A 71 5.25 3.52 -10.71
N SER A 72 5.42 2.26 -11.03
CA SER A 72 6.65 1.57 -10.67
C SER A 72 7.77 2.18 -11.51
N GLU A 73 8.77 2.73 -10.88
CA GLU A 73 9.96 3.25 -11.55
C GLU A 73 10.68 2.09 -12.24
N ASN A 74 10.24 1.76 -13.45
CA ASN A 74 10.90 0.82 -14.32
C ASN A 74 11.93 1.53 -15.17
N ASP A 75 12.99 2.00 -14.55
CA ASP A 75 14.25 2.02 -15.22
C ASP A 75 14.97 0.69 -14.95
N ALA A 76 15.75 0.23 -15.95
CA ALA A 76 16.32 -1.10 -16.06
C ALA A 76 17.31 -1.52 -14.94
N ASP A 77 17.37 -0.78 -13.85
CA ASP A 77 18.21 -1.01 -12.67
C ASP A 77 17.39 -1.44 -11.42
N VAL A 78 16.20 -1.96 -11.61
CA VAL A 78 15.25 -2.33 -10.54
C VAL A 78 15.64 -3.64 -9.84
N ALA A 79 16.84 -3.66 -9.26
CA ALA A 79 17.24 -4.73 -8.35
C ALA A 79 16.85 -4.47 -6.88
N GLU A 80 16.17 -3.36 -6.57
CA GLU A 80 15.92 -2.91 -5.18
C GLU A 80 14.50 -2.39 -4.92
N VAL A 81 13.49 -2.77 -5.71
CA VAL A 81 12.12 -2.36 -5.42
C VAL A 81 11.42 -3.38 -4.54
N ASP A 82 11.03 -2.96 -3.34
CA ASP A 82 10.15 -3.70 -2.44
C ASP A 82 8.73 -3.79 -3.04
N GLY A 83 8.55 -4.54 -4.13
CA GLY A 83 7.25 -4.71 -4.76
C GLY A 83 7.30 -5.34 -6.14
N ILE A 84 6.12 -5.65 -6.66
CA ILE A 84 5.94 -6.18 -8.01
C ILE A 84 5.66 -4.99 -8.94
N ALA A 85 6.52 -4.76 -9.93
CA ALA A 85 6.26 -3.74 -10.92
C ALA A 85 5.01 -4.09 -11.76
N ALA A 86 4.07 -3.17 -11.89
CA ALA A 86 2.91 -3.29 -12.77
C ALA A 86 2.83 -2.07 -13.69
N HIS A 87 2.33 -2.25 -14.92
CA HIS A 87 2.30 -1.14 -15.88
C HIS A 87 0.99 -0.37 -15.83
N THR A 88 -0.15 -1.05 -15.83
CA THR A 88 -1.46 -0.42 -15.74
C THR A 88 -2.36 -1.10 -14.71
N TYR A 89 -3.33 -0.38 -14.22
CA TYR A 89 -4.34 -0.91 -13.32
C TYR A 89 -5.75 -0.39 -13.65
N ALA A 90 -6.75 -1.17 -13.27
CA ALA A 90 -8.14 -0.74 -13.21
C ALA A 90 -8.89 -1.55 -12.16
N GLY A 91 -9.79 -0.90 -11.43
CA GLY A 91 -10.56 -1.58 -10.41
C GLY A 91 -11.42 -0.64 -9.59
N GLY A 92 -11.87 -1.13 -8.44
CA GLY A 92 -12.64 -0.33 -7.50
C GLY A 92 -12.95 -1.07 -6.21
N GLU A 93 -13.45 -0.30 -5.25
CA GLU A 93 -13.82 -0.79 -3.94
C GLU A 93 -15.06 -0.12 -3.39
N VAL A 94 -15.69 -0.78 -2.47
CA VAL A 94 -16.80 -0.27 -1.66
C VAL A 94 -16.38 -0.26 -0.21
N VAL A 95 -16.54 0.87 0.44
CA VAL A 95 -16.35 1.04 1.88
C VAL A 95 -17.69 1.39 2.51
N ALA A 96 -18.12 0.62 3.50
CA ALA A 96 -19.35 0.86 4.25
C ALA A 96 -19.02 1.17 5.71
N ASP A 97 -19.51 2.32 6.20
CA ASP A 97 -19.34 2.78 7.57
C ASP A 97 -20.69 2.70 8.31
N PHE A 98 -20.75 1.85 9.31
CA PHE A 98 -21.89 1.62 10.18
C PHE A 98 -21.66 2.20 11.59
N GLY A 99 -20.74 3.15 11.73
CA GLY A 99 -20.33 3.76 12.99
C GLY A 99 -19.18 3.00 13.66
N ALA A 100 -19.46 2.17 14.66
CA ALA A 100 -18.40 1.39 15.31
C ALA A 100 -17.84 0.24 14.43
N ILE A 101 -18.52 -0.11 13.36
CA ILE A 101 -18.12 -1.17 12.43
C ILE A 101 -17.97 -0.57 11.04
N ASN A 102 -16.88 -0.88 10.36
CA ASN A 102 -16.70 -0.62 8.95
C ASN A 102 -16.43 -1.93 8.19
N ALA A 103 -16.75 -1.95 6.90
CA ALA A 103 -16.50 -3.07 6.03
C ALA A 103 -16.00 -2.53 4.67
N THR A 104 -15.12 -3.28 4.03
CA THR A 104 -14.62 -2.95 2.71
C THR A 104 -14.55 -4.20 1.86
N ALA A 105 -14.77 -4.05 0.56
CA ALA A 105 -14.54 -5.10 -0.43
C ALA A 105 -14.20 -4.46 -1.77
N GLY A 106 -13.37 -5.10 -2.56
CA GLY A 106 -12.99 -4.54 -3.84
C GLY A 106 -12.25 -5.55 -4.72
N TYR A 107 -11.90 -5.04 -5.90
CA TYR A 107 -11.20 -5.77 -6.93
C TYR A 107 -10.36 -4.81 -7.76
N TYR A 108 -9.09 -5.17 -7.99
CA TYR A 108 -8.19 -4.48 -8.88
C TYR A 108 -7.49 -5.47 -9.80
N ASN A 109 -7.35 -5.09 -11.06
CA ASN A 109 -6.58 -5.85 -12.04
C ASN A 109 -5.37 -5.03 -12.46
N PHE A 110 -4.18 -5.59 -12.29
CA PHE A 110 -2.89 -5.04 -12.69
C PHE A 110 -2.39 -5.80 -13.90
N LYS A 111 -1.85 -5.08 -14.88
CA LYS A 111 -1.41 -5.64 -16.16
C LYS A 111 0.04 -5.37 -16.42
N ASP A 112 0.63 -6.26 -17.21
CA ASP A 112 2.04 -6.22 -17.60
C ASP A 112 2.96 -6.17 -16.37
N ILE A 113 2.81 -7.17 -15.51
CA ILE A 113 3.63 -7.35 -14.31
C ILE A 113 5.10 -7.60 -14.72
N GLY A 114 6.02 -6.94 -14.04
CA GLY A 114 7.46 -7.02 -14.25
C GLY A 114 7.95 -6.07 -15.32
N VAL A 115 7.58 -6.26 -16.58
CA VAL A 115 7.99 -5.40 -17.70
C VAL A 115 6.80 -5.08 -18.60
N LYS A 116 6.88 -3.95 -19.27
CA LYS A 116 5.89 -3.55 -20.25
C LYS A 116 5.70 -4.63 -21.33
N ASP A 117 4.44 -4.87 -21.72
CA ASP A 117 4.05 -5.87 -22.71
C ASP A 117 4.47 -7.31 -22.33
N SER A 118 4.64 -7.59 -21.03
CA SER A 118 4.96 -8.94 -20.54
C SER A 118 3.81 -9.92 -20.79
N GLY A 119 2.58 -9.42 -20.82
CA GLY A 119 1.36 -10.22 -20.85
C GLY A 119 1.10 -11.00 -19.56
N VAL A 120 1.81 -10.65 -18.47
CA VAL A 120 1.54 -11.17 -17.12
C VAL A 120 0.60 -10.22 -16.41
N ASP A 121 -0.56 -10.71 -16.02
CA ASP A 121 -1.58 -9.94 -15.32
C ASP A 121 -1.82 -10.53 -13.93
N ASN A 122 -2.26 -9.71 -12.98
CA ASN A 122 -2.69 -10.18 -11.67
C ASN A 122 -3.96 -9.43 -11.23
N ALA A 123 -5.00 -10.21 -11.01
CA ALA A 123 -6.27 -9.70 -10.50
C ALA A 123 -6.38 -10.01 -9.00
N ILE A 124 -6.60 -8.99 -8.18
CA ILE A 124 -6.65 -9.11 -6.73
C ILE A 124 -8.02 -8.67 -6.23
N TRP A 125 -8.74 -9.56 -5.54
CA TRP A 125 -9.93 -9.19 -4.79
C TRP A 125 -9.69 -9.27 -3.29
N PHE A 126 -10.46 -8.51 -2.54
CA PHE A 126 -10.33 -8.45 -1.09
C PHE A 126 -11.66 -8.19 -0.40
N VAL A 127 -11.71 -8.58 0.87
CA VAL A 127 -12.76 -8.23 1.80
C VAL A 127 -12.14 -7.96 3.17
N GLY A 128 -12.59 -6.89 3.81
CA GLY A 128 -12.08 -6.49 5.13
C GLY A 128 -13.17 -5.93 6.01
N ALA A 129 -12.90 -5.94 7.30
CA ALA A 129 -13.76 -5.31 8.28
C ALA A 129 -12.92 -4.73 9.42
N GLY A 130 -13.47 -3.71 10.08
CA GLY A 130 -12.86 -3.10 11.25
C GLY A 130 -13.91 -2.69 12.26
N THR A 131 -13.49 -2.53 13.50
CA THR A 131 -14.34 -2.03 14.59
C THR A 131 -13.53 -1.20 15.57
N THR A 132 -14.21 -0.28 16.25
CA THR A 132 -13.64 0.50 17.35
C THR A 132 -14.49 0.34 18.61
N PHE A 133 -13.84 0.17 19.75
CA PHE A 133 -14.49 0.11 21.07
C PHE A 133 -13.62 0.76 22.14
N GLY A 134 -14.11 1.84 22.71
CA GLY A 134 -13.29 2.68 23.59
C GLY A 134 -12.07 3.21 22.87
N ASP A 135 -10.89 2.98 23.44
CA ASP A 135 -9.61 3.40 22.89
C ASP A 135 -8.99 2.35 21.93
N PHE A 136 -9.68 1.24 21.68
CA PHE A 136 -9.17 0.16 20.86
C PHE A 136 -9.78 0.17 19.46
N GLY A 137 -8.95 -0.13 18.44
CA GLY A 137 -9.38 -0.45 17.09
C GLY A 137 -8.88 -1.83 16.69
N LEU A 138 -9.72 -2.56 15.97
CA LEU A 138 -9.40 -3.87 15.38
C LEU A 138 -9.74 -3.83 13.90
N ASN A 139 -8.92 -4.40 13.07
CA ASN A 139 -9.22 -4.62 11.67
C ASN A 139 -8.66 -5.96 11.19
N ALA A 140 -9.26 -6.50 10.14
CA ALA A 140 -8.74 -7.64 9.41
C ALA A 140 -9.16 -7.56 7.95
N MET A 141 -8.33 -8.11 7.06
CA MET A 141 -8.60 -8.19 5.63
C MET A 141 -8.11 -9.53 5.10
N TYR A 142 -8.90 -10.13 4.22
CA TYR A 142 -8.50 -11.26 3.40
C TYR A 142 -8.34 -10.81 1.96
N LEU A 143 -7.29 -11.30 1.29
CA LEU A 143 -6.94 -10.95 -0.08
C LEU A 143 -6.73 -12.25 -0.88
N LYS A 144 -7.04 -12.20 -2.16
CA LYS A 144 -6.81 -13.31 -3.09
C LYS A 144 -6.39 -12.77 -4.44
N GLY A 145 -5.21 -13.18 -4.88
CA GLY A 145 -4.69 -12.93 -6.21
C GLY A 145 -5.11 -14.03 -7.20
N ASP A 146 -5.10 -13.69 -8.46
CA ASP A 146 -5.33 -14.58 -9.60
C ASP A 146 -4.39 -14.13 -10.74
N GLY A 147 -3.14 -14.56 -10.62
CA GLY A 147 -2.12 -14.28 -11.60
C GLY A 147 -2.35 -15.07 -12.89
N SER A 148 -2.25 -14.41 -14.04
CA SER A 148 -2.42 -15.01 -15.35
C SER A 148 -1.38 -14.48 -16.33
N GLY A 149 -1.10 -15.23 -17.41
CA GLY A 149 -0.19 -14.84 -18.44
C GLY A 149 -0.24 -15.76 -19.67
N TYR A 150 0.56 -15.44 -20.70
CA TYR A 150 0.72 -16.32 -21.87
C TYR A 150 1.79 -17.39 -21.62
N ASP A 151 1.99 -18.32 -22.58
CA ASP A 151 2.97 -19.42 -22.47
C ASP A 151 4.33 -18.99 -21.91
N GLY A 152 4.62 -19.46 -20.68
CA GLY A 152 5.81 -19.12 -19.91
C GLY A 152 5.59 -18.10 -18.78
N ALA A 153 4.50 -17.36 -18.77
CA ALA A 153 4.14 -16.44 -17.70
C ALA A 153 3.58 -17.15 -16.47
N ASP A 154 3.04 -18.35 -16.61
CA ASP A 154 2.68 -19.23 -15.49
C ASP A 154 3.87 -19.49 -14.56
N LYS A 155 5.09 -19.39 -15.09
CA LYS A 155 6.31 -19.51 -14.30
C LYS A 155 6.60 -18.28 -13.42
N TYR A 156 6.04 -17.13 -13.74
CA TYR A 156 6.25 -15.92 -12.93
C TYR A 156 5.65 -16.09 -11.53
N PHE A 157 4.50 -16.75 -11.45
CA PHE A 157 3.81 -17.01 -10.19
C PHE A 157 3.93 -18.47 -9.70
N ASP A 158 4.81 -19.28 -10.33
CA ASP A 158 4.98 -20.69 -9.94
C ASP A 158 5.54 -20.81 -8.53
N GLY A 159 4.77 -21.44 -7.66
CA GLY A 159 5.09 -21.59 -6.24
C GLY A 159 4.83 -20.34 -5.37
N ILE A 160 4.37 -19.22 -5.95
CA ILE A 160 4.03 -18.01 -5.19
C ILE A 160 2.57 -18.10 -4.71
N ASP A 161 2.37 -17.97 -3.40
CA ASP A 161 1.04 -18.01 -2.78
C ASP A 161 0.12 -16.91 -3.34
N ASP A 162 -1.13 -17.29 -3.59
CA ASP A 162 -2.17 -16.44 -4.18
C ASP A 162 -3.19 -15.92 -3.17
N ASP A 163 -3.08 -16.29 -1.90
CA ASP A 163 -3.96 -15.79 -0.84
C ASP A 163 -3.18 -15.20 0.34
N GLY A 164 -3.88 -14.39 1.10
CA GLY A 164 -3.30 -13.78 2.27
C GLY A 164 -4.34 -13.12 3.16
N TRP A 165 -3.89 -12.77 4.36
CA TRP A 165 -4.70 -11.98 5.29
C TRP A 165 -3.81 -11.07 6.14
N THR A 166 -4.43 -9.99 6.60
CA THR A 166 -3.83 -9.05 7.55
C THR A 166 -4.75 -8.80 8.72
N ALA A 167 -4.17 -8.50 9.87
CA ALA A 167 -4.92 -8.08 11.03
C ALA A 167 -4.17 -6.97 11.77
N GLY A 168 -4.91 -5.98 12.27
CA GLY A 168 -4.37 -4.85 13.01
C GLY A 168 -5.10 -4.62 14.32
N LEU A 169 -4.34 -4.23 15.33
CA LEU A 169 -4.80 -3.77 16.63
C LEU A 169 -4.21 -2.40 16.89
N THR A 170 -5.04 -1.45 17.30
CA THR A 170 -4.59 -0.13 17.75
C THR A 170 -5.11 0.15 19.16
N PHE A 171 -4.35 0.92 19.92
CA PHE A 171 -4.75 1.44 21.21
C PHE A 171 -4.43 2.93 21.27
N LYS A 172 -5.45 3.77 21.44
CA LYS A 172 -5.38 5.22 21.33
C LYS A 172 -4.86 5.67 19.96
N GLY A 173 -4.19 6.81 19.90
CA GLY A 173 -3.58 7.38 18.71
C GLY A 173 -2.87 8.68 19.02
N ALA A 174 -1.83 9.00 18.26
CA ALA A 174 -1.21 10.31 18.32
C ALA A 174 -2.01 11.29 17.45
N GLU A 175 -2.49 12.38 18.06
CA GLU A 175 -3.17 13.46 17.35
C GLU A 175 -2.16 14.57 17.04
N ALA A 176 -1.89 14.83 15.76
CA ALA A 176 -0.87 15.79 15.34
C ALA A 176 -1.09 17.20 15.92
N THR A 177 -2.34 17.59 16.12
CA THR A 177 -2.71 18.92 16.67
C THR A 177 -2.51 19.03 18.18
N GLU A 178 -2.39 17.92 18.91
CA GLU A 178 -2.36 17.87 20.37
C GLU A 178 -1.06 17.23 20.87
N LYS A 179 -0.11 18.05 21.31
CA LYS A 179 1.15 17.59 21.88
C LYS A 179 0.95 16.68 23.09
N GLY A 180 1.68 15.56 23.13
CA GLY A 180 1.67 14.60 24.23
C GLY A 180 0.68 13.45 24.03
N THR A 181 -0.15 13.48 23.00
CA THR A 181 -0.97 12.33 22.62
C THR A 181 -0.10 11.21 22.05
N TRP A 182 -0.53 9.98 22.26
CA TRP A 182 0.22 8.81 21.86
C TRP A 182 -0.69 7.62 21.55
N GLY A 183 -0.17 6.67 20.81
CA GLY A 183 -0.82 5.42 20.51
C GLY A 183 0.13 4.26 20.38
N LEU A 184 -0.42 3.06 20.49
CA LEU A 184 0.28 1.80 20.21
C LEU A 184 -0.46 1.08 19.09
N PHE A 185 0.27 0.31 18.30
CA PHE A 185 -0.33 -0.53 17.28
C PHE A 185 0.48 -1.80 17.08
N ALA A 186 -0.21 -2.83 16.60
CA ALA A 186 0.38 -4.08 16.18
C ALA A 186 -0.32 -4.54 14.91
N ASN A 187 0.43 -4.93 13.90
CA ASN A 187 -0.06 -5.49 12.66
C ASN A 187 0.54 -6.88 12.46
N TYR A 188 -0.26 -7.80 11.98
CA TYR A 188 0.17 -9.11 11.53
C TYR A 188 -0.16 -9.26 10.05
N TYR A 189 0.78 -9.84 9.33
CA TYR A 189 0.71 -10.08 7.90
C TYR A 189 0.95 -11.55 7.61
N ASP A 190 0.19 -12.12 6.71
CA ASP A 190 0.43 -13.40 6.06
C ASP A 190 -0.09 -13.25 4.64
N GLN A 191 0.73 -12.64 3.78
CA GLN A 191 0.35 -12.27 2.42
C GLN A 191 1.20 -13.02 1.40
N GLY A 192 0.53 -13.78 0.54
CA GLY A 192 1.15 -14.35 -0.65
C GLY A 192 1.56 -13.27 -1.64
N GLY A 193 2.60 -13.53 -2.43
CA GLY A 193 3.14 -12.55 -3.36
C GLY A 193 2.16 -12.11 -4.45
N GLN A 194 1.11 -12.89 -4.71
CA GLN A 194 0.04 -12.49 -5.63
C GLN A 194 -1.03 -11.59 -4.99
N THR A 195 -0.94 -11.25 -3.71
CA THR A 195 -1.99 -10.46 -3.01
C THR A 195 -1.68 -8.97 -2.92
N TYR A 196 -0.52 -8.53 -3.39
CA TYR A 196 -0.13 -7.11 -3.42
C TYR A 196 0.75 -6.78 -4.62
N ILE A 197 0.88 -5.50 -4.90
CA ILE A 197 1.77 -4.93 -5.92
C ILE A 197 2.80 -4.00 -5.26
N ALA A 198 2.33 -3.04 -4.45
CA ALA A 198 3.17 -2.14 -3.67
C ALA A 198 2.53 -1.96 -2.30
N HIS A 199 3.01 -2.70 -1.32
CA HIS A 199 2.42 -2.72 0.02
C HIS A 199 2.84 -1.51 0.84
N THR A 200 1.94 -1.00 1.69
CA THR A 200 2.19 0.19 2.53
C THR A 200 3.19 -0.04 3.68
N THR A 201 3.54 -1.30 3.96
CA THR A 201 4.43 -1.61 5.10
C THR A 201 5.88 -1.24 4.81
N ASP A 202 6.59 -0.72 5.81
CA ASP A 202 8.05 -0.54 5.78
C ASP A 202 8.82 -1.83 6.17
N ALA A 203 8.12 -2.94 6.39
CA ALA A 203 8.72 -4.26 6.54
C ALA A 203 9.28 -4.75 5.19
N ASN A 204 10.22 -5.68 5.25
CA ASN A 204 10.65 -6.37 4.04
C ASN A 204 9.52 -7.28 3.51
N THR A 205 9.11 -7.09 2.26
CA THR A 205 8.10 -7.89 1.56
C THR A 205 8.72 -8.92 0.61
N PHE A 206 10.06 -9.01 0.60
CA PHE A 206 10.86 -9.97 -0.17
C PHE A 206 10.56 -9.94 -1.68
N GLY A 207 10.39 -8.72 -2.22
CA GLY A 207 10.35 -8.50 -3.66
C GLY A 207 9.17 -9.15 -4.41
N GLY A 208 8.10 -9.54 -3.70
CA GLY A 208 6.93 -10.18 -4.32
C GLY A 208 6.82 -11.68 -4.09
N ASP A 209 7.73 -12.29 -3.37
CA ASP A 209 7.63 -13.70 -2.97
C ASP A 209 6.53 -13.97 -1.94
N GLY A 210 6.01 -12.90 -1.36
CA GLY A 210 5.12 -12.93 -0.22
C GLY A 210 5.86 -12.93 1.10
N PHE A 211 5.18 -12.44 2.14
CA PHE A 211 5.77 -12.31 3.48
C PHE A 211 4.77 -12.65 4.56
N LYS A 212 5.27 -13.10 5.68
CA LYS A 212 4.50 -13.20 6.91
C LYS A 212 5.31 -12.71 8.11
N GLY A 213 4.61 -12.19 9.10
CA GLY A 213 5.25 -11.65 10.30
C GLY A 213 4.41 -10.57 10.95
N TYR A 214 5.06 -9.76 11.73
CA TYR A 214 4.37 -8.70 12.47
C TYR A 214 5.18 -7.41 12.53
N GLY A 215 4.44 -6.31 12.72
CA GLY A 215 5.00 -5.02 13.11
C GLY A 215 4.35 -4.55 14.40
N VAL A 216 5.14 -4.11 15.37
CA VAL A 216 4.65 -3.49 16.60
C VAL A 216 5.27 -2.12 16.77
N GLY A 217 4.45 -1.12 17.06
CA GLY A 217 4.91 0.24 17.07
C GLY A 217 4.17 1.16 18.02
N ALA A 218 4.70 2.36 18.10
CA ALA A 218 4.12 3.46 18.85
C ALA A 218 4.26 4.75 18.07
N ASN A 219 3.29 5.65 18.24
CA ASN A 219 3.35 7.02 17.78
C ASN A 219 3.20 8.00 18.94
N TYR A 220 3.83 9.16 18.82
CA TYR A 220 3.83 10.20 19.85
C TYR A 220 3.90 11.60 19.22
N THR A 221 3.00 12.49 19.62
CA THR A 221 3.02 13.89 19.18
C THR A 221 4.01 14.69 20.03
N VAL A 222 5.23 14.86 19.50
CA VAL A 222 6.34 15.56 20.19
C VAL A 222 6.13 17.07 20.28
N ALA A 223 5.46 17.63 19.27
CA ALA A 223 5.03 19.02 19.21
C ALA A 223 3.79 19.12 18.32
N LYS A 224 3.08 20.24 18.35
CA LYS A 224 1.97 20.47 17.44
C LYS A 224 2.41 20.26 16.00
N ASN A 225 1.67 19.45 15.26
CA ASN A 225 1.93 19.06 13.87
C ASN A 225 3.22 18.25 13.67
N MET A 226 3.77 17.63 14.72
CA MET A 226 4.96 16.78 14.65
C MET A 226 4.70 15.46 15.36
N VAL A 227 4.59 14.37 14.60
CA VAL A 227 4.35 13.02 15.11
C VAL A 227 5.58 12.16 14.83
N LEU A 228 6.17 11.63 15.89
CA LEU A 228 7.22 10.62 15.82
C LEU A 228 6.58 9.24 15.86
N THR A 229 6.98 8.38 14.92
CA THR A 229 6.59 6.97 14.88
C THR A 229 7.83 6.09 14.99
N ALA A 230 7.71 4.97 15.70
CA ALA A 230 8.73 3.93 15.74
C ALA A 230 8.06 2.56 15.66
N VAL A 231 8.57 1.70 14.80
CA VAL A 231 8.04 0.35 14.54
C VAL A 231 9.17 -0.66 14.53
N TYR A 232 8.96 -1.79 15.18
CA TYR A 232 9.78 -2.97 15.02
C TYR A 232 9.03 -3.98 14.18
N TYR A 233 9.68 -4.47 13.13
CA TYR A 233 9.20 -5.52 12.24
C TYR A 233 10.03 -6.79 12.42
N ASP A 234 9.34 -7.93 12.33
CA ASP A 234 9.91 -9.27 12.26
C ASP A 234 9.13 -10.03 11.20
N THR A 235 9.76 -10.24 10.04
CA THR A 235 9.14 -10.86 8.87
C THR A 235 9.99 -11.98 8.30
N GLU A 236 9.35 -12.93 7.64
CA GLU A 236 9.98 -14.00 6.89
C GLU A 236 9.35 -14.12 5.49
N ASN A 237 10.19 -14.52 4.53
CA ASN A 237 9.77 -14.80 3.16
C ASN A 237 8.85 -16.04 3.13
N LYS A 238 7.72 -15.97 2.44
CA LYS A 238 6.80 -17.10 2.31
C LYS A 238 7.25 -18.14 1.30
N PHE A 239 7.98 -17.74 0.28
CA PHE A 239 8.54 -18.65 -0.71
C PHE A 239 9.78 -19.40 -0.17
N ASP A 240 10.67 -18.69 0.52
CA ASP A 240 11.84 -19.28 1.21
C ASP A 240 11.85 -18.88 2.70
N SER A 241 11.30 -19.70 3.55
CA SER A 241 11.21 -19.46 5.00
C SER A 241 12.56 -19.39 5.72
N SER A 242 13.67 -19.64 5.03
CA SER A 242 15.03 -19.42 5.57
C SER A 242 15.43 -17.94 5.55
N GLU A 243 14.79 -17.14 4.70
CA GLU A 243 14.99 -15.69 4.61
C GLU A 243 14.12 -14.97 5.64
N LYS A 244 14.77 -14.19 6.49
CA LYS A 244 14.13 -13.43 7.57
C LYS A 244 14.68 -12.03 7.63
N ASP A 245 13.84 -11.09 8.01
CA ASP A 245 14.24 -9.70 8.24
C ASP A 245 13.73 -9.19 9.58
N HIS A 246 14.61 -8.46 10.27
CA HIS A 246 14.33 -7.78 11.52
C HIS A 246 14.69 -6.31 11.37
N ARG A 247 13.71 -5.45 11.42
CA ARG A 247 13.89 -4.04 11.10
C ARG A 247 13.29 -3.13 12.16
N ILE A 248 14.00 -2.04 12.46
CA ILE A 248 13.44 -0.92 13.21
C ILE A 248 13.27 0.24 12.22
N TRP A 249 12.05 0.70 12.07
CA TRP A 249 11.71 1.87 11.28
C TRP A 249 11.33 3.02 12.19
N THR A 250 11.79 4.23 11.87
CA THR A 250 11.42 5.45 12.59
C THR A 250 11.18 6.58 11.61
N ASP A 251 10.11 7.33 11.81
CA ASP A 251 9.80 8.51 11.02
C ASP A 251 9.36 9.69 11.88
N LEU A 252 9.53 10.90 11.37
CA LEU A 252 9.00 12.12 11.94
C LEU A 252 8.14 12.83 10.91
N THR A 253 6.83 12.69 11.03
CA THR A 253 5.87 13.38 10.16
C THR A 253 5.66 14.81 10.63
N ILE A 254 5.88 15.79 9.75
CA ILE A 254 5.63 17.22 10.00
C ILE A 254 4.52 17.70 9.05
N THR A 255 3.44 18.24 9.61
CA THR A 255 2.29 18.76 8.85
C THR A 255 2.28 20.29 8.92
N PHE A 256 2.09 20.95 7.78
CA PHE A 256 2.09 22.41 7.66
C PHE A 256 0.70 22.97 7.44
#